data_126f6c6db761888b9ec424bb0429ff67
#
_entry.id   126f6c6db761888b9ec424bb0429ff67
#
_cell.length_a   1.000
_cell.length_b   1.000
_cell.length_c   1.000
_cell.angle_alpha   90.00
_cell.angle_beta   90.00
_cell.angle_gamma   90.00
#
_symmetry.space_group_name_H-M   'P 1'
#
loop_
_entity.id
_entity.type
_entity.pdbx_description
1 polymer ?
#
loop_
_entity_poly.entity_id
_entity_poly.type
_entity_poly.pdbx_seq_one_letter_code
_entity_poly.pdbx_strand_id
1 'polypeptide(L)'
;MVYIYVQLSYAEFQKYLDSINIKCEVVKNVVPQLKQLAADTIRAVSRKLDPHRRNCSFEIYGYDFMIDEDHKPWLIEVNTNPCLELSSPYLARLIPSMLENALK
;
A
#
# COMPACT_ATOMS: atom_id res chain seq x y z
N MET A 1 -4.85 13.18 -25.26
CA MET A 1 -5.27 13.23 -23.84
C MET A 1 -4.04 13.25 -22.96
N VAL A 2 -3.95 14.21 -22.04
CA VAL A 2 -2.82 14.32 -21.11
C VAL A 2 -3.26 13.79 -19.76
N TYR A 3 -2.51 12.84 -19.19
CA TYR A 3 -2.74 12.33 -17.86
C TYR A 3 -1.74 12.96 -16.89
N ILE A 4 -2.24 13.54 -15.81
CA ILE A 4 -1.41 14.09 -14.75
C ILE A 4 -1.53 13.15 -13.55
N TYR A 5 -0.40 12.59 -13.11
CA TYR A 5 -0.35 11.73 -11.94
C TYR A 5 0.06 12.55 -10.73
N VAL A 6 -0.75 12.49 -9.69
CA VAL A 6 -0.47 13.15 -8.42
C VAL A 6 -0.37 12.08 -7.35
N GLN A 7 0.72 12.12 -6.59
CA GLN A 7 0.92 11.21 -5.46
C GLN A 7 0.46 11.90 -4.19
N LEU A 8 -0.45 11.27 -3.46
CA LEU A 8 -1.04 11.81 -2.25
C LEU A 8 -0.73 10.90 -1.06
N SER A 9 -0.43 11.52 0.10
CA SER A 9 -0.43 10.79 1.37
C SER A 9 -1.85 10.45 1.79
N TYR A 10 -2.02 9.59 2.78
CA TYR A 10 -3.35 9.31 3.34
C TYR A 10 -4.01 10.58 3.88
N ALA A 11 -3.24 11.47 4.50
CA ALA A 11 -3.75 12.73 5.04
C ALA A 11 -4.24 13.66 3.92
N GLU A 12 -3.50 13.77 2.82
CA GLU A 12 -3.88 14.58 1.66
C GLU A 12 -5.11 14.01 0.96
N PHE A 13 -5.18 12.70 0.83
CA PHE A 13 -6.34 12.01 0.27
C PHE A 13 -7.58 12.22 1.14
N GLN A 14 -7.42 12.15 2.47
CA GLN A 14 -8.51 12.42 3.40
C GLN A 14 -9.04 13.86 3.24
N LYS A 15 -8.14 14.83 3.12
CA LYS A 15 -8.54 16.24 2.89
C LYS A 15 -9.31 16.40 1.59
N TYR A 16 -8.90 15.70 0.54
CA TYR A 16 -9.61 15.73 -0.73
C TYR A 16 -11.03 15.18 -0.60
N LEU A 17 -11.19 14.02 0.04
CA LEU A 17 -12.50 13.42 0.27
C LEU A 17 -13.40 14.33 1.10
N ASP A 18 -12.86 14.97 2.12
CA ASP A 18 -13.60 15.93 2.96
C ASP A 18 -14.05 17.14 2.13
N SER A 19 -13.21 17.61 1.21
CA SER A 19 -13.52 18.77 0.36
C SER A 19 -14.68 18.53 -0.61
N ILE A 20 -14.90 17.28 -1.02
CA ILE A 20 -16.00 16.90 -1.93
C ILE A 20 -17.17 16.25 -1.17
N ASN A 21 -17.21 16.40 0.15
CA ASN A 21 -18.26 15.90 1.05
C ASN A 21 -18.47 14.38 1.02
N ILE A 22 -17.43 13.62 0.77
CA ILE A 22 -17.46 12.16 0.91
C ILE A 22 -17.09 11.79 2.34
N LYS A 23 -18.03 11.16 3.04
CA LYS A 23 -17.83 10.71 4.43
C LYS A 23 -17.12 9.37 4.45
N CYS A 24 -15.79 9.39 4.46
CA CYS A 24 -14.96 8.20 4.58
C CYS A 24 -13.70 8.54 5.36
N GLU A 25 -13.44 7.80 6.43
CA GLU A 25 -12.20 7.91 7.20
C GLU A 25 -11.18 6.91 6.64
N VAL A 26 -10.26 7.37 5.79
CA VAL A 26 -9.33 6.51 5.06
C VAL A 26 -8.51 5.63 6.00
N VAL A 27 -7.84 6.22 6.99
CA VAL A 27 -6.95 5.48 7.90
C VAL A 27 -7.72 4.50 8.78
N LYS A 28 -8.93 4.85 9.17
CA LYS A 28 -9.76 4.02 10.06
C LYS A 28 -10.52 2.93 9.32
N ASN A 29 -11.05 3.24 8.13
CA ASN A 29 -11.98 2.35 7.42
C ASN A 29 -11.33 1.61 6.24
N VAL A 30 -10.43 2.25 5.50
CA VAL A 30 -9.82 1.67 4.29
C VAL A 30 -8.52 0.95 4.60
N VAL A 31 -7.60 1.59 5.32
CA VAL A 31 -6.28 1.04 5.60
C VAL A 31 -6.30 -0.32 6.30
N PRO A 32 -7.16 -0.56 7.32
CA PRO A 32 -7.25 -1.90 7.93
C PRO A 32 -7.65 -2.99 6.94
N GLN A 33 -8.54 -2.69 5.99
CA GLN A 33 -8.94 -3.63 4.95
C GLN A 33 -7.79 -3.93 3.97
N LEU A 34 -6.97 -2.93 3.62
CA LEU A 34 -5.78 -3.13 2.80
C LEU A 34 -4.79 -4.07 3.50
N LYS A 35 -4.55 -3.85 4.78
CA LYS A 35 -3.67 -4.70 5.58
C LYS A 35 -4.18 -6.13 5.67
N GLN A 36 -5.50 -6.30 5.83
CA GLN A 36 -6.10 -7.63 5.90
C GLN A 36 -5.97 -8.38 4.57
N LEU A 37 -6.22 -7.72 3.45
CA LEU A 37 -6.05 -8.32 2.13
C LEU A 37 -4.60 -8.74 1.90
N ALA A 38 -3.64 -7.89 2.24
CA ALA A 38 -2.23 -8.23 2.12
C ALA A 38 -1.86 -9.42 2.99
N ALA A 39 -2.31 -9.47 4.24
CA ALA A 39 -2.07 -10.60 5.14
C ALA A 39 -2.66 -11.90 4.60
N ASP A 40 -3.88 -11.85 4.06
CA ASP A 40 -4.57 -13.02 3.53
C ASP A 40 -3.84 -13.60 2.31
N THR A 41 -3.34 -12.74 1.40
CA THR A 41 -2.60 -13.20 0.22
C THR A 41 -1.28 -13.86 0.62
N ILE A 42 -0.55 -13.29 1.58
CA ILE A 42 0.71 -13.89 2.06
C ILE A 42 0.47 -15.22 2.76
N ARG A 43 -0.57 -15.33 3.59
CA ARG A 43 -0.92 -16.60 4.24
C ARG A 43 -1.26 -17.68 3.23
N ALA A 44 -1.97 -17.32 2.15
CA ALA A 44 -2.38 -18.27 1.12
C ALA A 44 -1.20 -18.90 0.38
N VAL A 45 -0.08 -18.18 0.26
CA VAL A 45 1.09 -18.63 -0.53
C VAL A 45 2.37 -18.80 0.30
N SER A 46 2.31 -18.66 1.61
CA SER A 46 3.49 -18.65 2.49
C SER A 46 4.37 -19.89 2.34
N ARG A 47 3.79 -21.06 2.17
CA ARG A 47 4.54 -22.30 1.98
C ARG A 47 5.30 -22.37 0.67
N LYS A 48 4.80 -21.69 -0.37
CA LYS A 48 5.46 -21.61 -1.67
C LYS A 48 6.55 -20.53 -1.68
N LEU A 49 6.34 -19.43 -0.95
CA LEU A 49 7.29 -18.34 -0.86
C LEU A 49 8.51 -18.69 -0.01
N ASP A 50 8.28 -19.38 1.10
CA ASP A 50 9.34 -19.78 2.04
C ASP A 50 9.13 -21.22 2.51
N PRO A 51 9.37 -22.23 1.63
CA PRO A 51 9.14 -23.63 1.98
C PRO A 51 10.04 -24.13 3.11
N HIS A 52 11.19 -23.51 3.32
CA HIS A 52 12.18 -23.90 4.34
C HIS A 52 12.10 -23.09 5.63
N ARG A 53 11.17 -22.14 5.73
CA ARG A 53 10.97 -21.26 6.90
C ARG A 53 12.27 -20.62 7.37
N ARG A 54 12.96 -19.94 6.46
CA ARG A 54 14.24 -19.27 6.75
C ARG A 54 14.02 -18.04 7.62
N ASN A 55 14.66 -17.99 8.78
CA ASN A 55 14.50 -16.90 9.74
C ASN A 55 15.18 -15.59 9.35
N CYS A 56 16.14 -15.65 8.42
CA CYS A 56 16.96 -14.51 8.02
C CYS A 56 16.62 -13.96 6.63
N SER A 57 15.47 -14.33 6.07
CA SER A 57 15.03 -13.84 4.77
C SER A 57 13.89 -12.83 4.90
N PHE A 58 13.89 -11.83 4.03
CA PHE A 58 12.78 -10.90 3.92
C PHE A 58 12.59 -10.51 2.46
N GLU A 59 11.40 -10.02 2.12
CA GLU A 59 11.10 -9.51 0.80
C GLU A 59 10.13 -8.34 0.92
N ILE A 60 10.24 -7.39 -0.01
CA ILE A 60 9.36 -6.23 -0.08
C ILE A 60 8.45 -6.40 -1.30
N TYR A 61 7.14 -6.27 -1.09
CA TYR A 61 6.12 -6.37 -2.12
C TYR A 61 5.42 -5.03 -2.32
N GLY A 62 5.07 -4.74 -3.58
CA GLY A 62 4.17 -3.64 -3.90
C GLY A 62 2.77 -4.19 -4.13
N TYR A 63 1.79 -3.63 -3.46
CA TYR A 63 0.38 -4.00 -3.59
C TYR A 63 -0.40 -2.88 -4.28
N ASP A 64 -1.09 -3.21 -5.35
CA ASP A 64 -1.95 -2.27 -6.07
C ASP A 64 -3.42 -2.59 -5.79
N PHE A 65 -4.15 -1.58 -5.33
CA PHE A 65 -5.57 -1.69 -5.00
C PHE A 65 -6.39 -0.64 -5.75
N MET A 66 -7.65 -0.96 -6.03
CA MET A 66 -8.66 0.01 -6.39
C MET A 66 -9.70 0.08 -5.28
N ILE A 67 -10.26 1.27 -5.09
CA ILE A 67 -11.30 1.50 -4.08
C ILE A 67 -12.59 1.84 -4.81
N ASP A 68 -13.67 1.10 -4.51
CA ASP A 68 -14.96 1.30 -5.17
C ASP A 68 -15.80 2.41 -4.50
N GLU A 69 -17.01 2.62 -4.99
CA GLU A 69 -17.95 3.64 -4.50
C GLU A 69 -18.31 3.44 -3.02
N ASP A 70 -18.30 2.20 -2.56
CA ASP A 70 -18.59 1.84 -1.17
C ASP A 70 -17.34 1.89 -0.29
N HIS A 71 -16.22 2.41 -0.83
CA HIS A 71 -14.92 2.49 -0.16
C HIS A 71 -14.33 1.13 0.18
N LYS A 72 -14.72 0.11 -0.57
CA LYS A 72 -14.16 -1.23 -0.43
C LYS A 72 -12.94 -1.36 -1.33
N PRO A 73 -11.78 -1.79 -0.79
CA PRO A 73 -10.59 -2.04 -1.62
C PRO A 73 -10.67 -3.38 -2.34
N TRP A 74 -10.18 -3.36 -3.57
CA TRP A 74 -10.04 -4.55 -4.42
C TRP A 74 -8.58 -4.69 -4.81
N LEU A 75 -8.02 -5.88 -4.60
CA LEU A 75 -6.64 -6.16 -4.99
C LEU A 75 -6.55 -6.31 -6.51
N ILE A 76 -5.66 -5.53 -7.13
CA ILE A 76 -5.41 -5.57 -8.58
C ILE A 76 -4.22 -6.49 -8.87
N GLU A 77 -3.07 -6.22 -8.27
CA GLU A 77 -1.89 -7.06 -8.44
C GLU A 77 -0.93 -6.93 -7.27
N VAL A 78 0.01 -7.88 -7.20
CA VAL A 78 1.11 -7.87 -6.25
C VAL A 78 2.41 -7.89 -7.05
N ASN A 79 3.27 -6.90 -6.83
CA ASN A 79 4.57 -6.79 -7.48
C ASN A 79 5.68 -7.28 -6.54
N THR A 80 6.54 -8.17 -7.03
CA THR A 80 7.68 -8.68 -6.28
C THR A 80 8.91 -7.79 -6.43
N ASN A 81 8.87 -6.79 -7.31
CA ASN A 81 9.95 -5.84 -7.54
C ASN A 81 9.39 -4.41 -7.60
N PRO A 82 8.94 -3.87 -6.45
CA PRO A 82 8.35 -2.53 -6.43
C PRO A 82 9.36 -1.45 -6.75
N CYS A 83 8.90 -0.39 -7.42
CA CYS A 83 9.71 0.78 -7.69
C CYS A 83 9.91 1.59 -6.40
N LEU A 84 11.16 1.75 -5.98
CA LEU A 84 11.53 2.51 -4.78
C LEU A 84 12.21 3.84 -5.13
N GLU A 85 11.90 4.41 -6.29
CA GLU A 85 12.44 5.70 -6.70
C GLU A 85 11.88 6.85 -5.86
N LEU A 86 12.76 7.79 -5.51
CA LEU A 86 12.41 8.97 -4.71
C LEU A 86 11.95 10.11 -5.62
N SER A 87 10.96 9.84 -6.46
CA SER A 87 10.53 10.73 -7.55
C SER A 87 9.65 11.91 -7.11
N SER A 88 9.23 11.95 -5.85
CA SER A 88 8.43 13.06 -5.31
C SER A 88 8.87 13.40 -3.88
N PRO A 89 8.55 14.60 -3.37
CA PRO A 89 8.83 14.93 -1.97
C PRO A 89 8.18 13.96 -0.97
N TYR A 90 7.01 13.45 -1.30
CA TYR A 90 6.32 12.44 -0.48
C TYR A 90 7.11 11.14 -0.43
N LEU A 91 7.51 10.59 -1.59
CA LEU A 91 8.30 9.36 -1.65
C LEU A 91 9.69 9.53 -1.07
N ALA A 92 10.30 10.70 -1.22
CA ALA A 92 11.61 10.99 -0.64
C ALA A 92 11.62 10.90 0.89
N ARG A 93 10.47 11.07 1.54
CA ARG A 93 10.31 10.91 3.00
C ARG A 93 9.81 9.51 3.37
N LEU A 94 8.85 9.01 2.61
CA LEU A 94 8.19 7.74 2.91
C LEU A 94 9.10 6.52 2.75
N ILE A 95 9.81 6.41 1.63
CA ILE A 95 10.58 5.19 1.31
C ILE A 95 11.72 4.97 2.27
N PRO A 96 12.60 5.96 2.60
CA PRO A 96 13.64 5.73 3.61
C PRO A 96 13.08 5.36 4.98
N SER A 97 12.00 5.99 5.40
CA SER A 97 11.34 5.68 6.68
C SER A 97 10.78 4.27 6.70
N MET A 98 10.15 3.85 5.61
CA MET A 98 9.60 2.51 5.47
C MET A 98 10.70 1.45 5.53
N LEU A 99 11.80 1.65 4.81
CA LEU A 99 12.94 0.72 4.82
C LEU A 99 13.58 0.65 6.19
N GLU A 100 13.77 1.77 6.86
CA GLU A 100 14.32 1.80 8.21
C GLU A 100 13.44 1.01 9.19
N ASN A 101 12.13 1.22 9.14
CA ASN A 101 11.20 0.50 10.01
C ASN A 101 11.13 -1.00 9.70
N ALA A 102 11.25 -1.39 8.44
CA ALA A 102 11.25 -2.80 8.05
C ALA A 102 12.48 -3.56 8.55
N LEU A 103 13.61 -2.87 8.71
CA LEU A 103 14.88 -3.47 9.12
C LEU A 103 15.15 -3.41 10.64
N LYS A 104 14.24 -2.85 11.40
CA LYS A 104 14.36 -2.79 12.88
C LYS A 104 14.11 -4.13 13.55
#